data_bb5d5d6e8d1ebb80d4b95a20987da699
#
_entry.id   bb5d5d6e8d1ebb80d4b95a20987da699
#
_cell.length_a   1.000
_cell.length_b   1.000
_cell.length_c   1.000
_cell.angle_alpha   90.00
_cell.angle_beta   90.00
_cell.angle_gamma   90.00
#
_symmetry.space_group_name_H-M   'P 1'
#
loop_
_entity.id
_entity.type
_entity.pdbx_description
1 polymer ?
#
loop_
_entity_poly.entity_id
_entity_poly.type
_entity_poly.pdbx_seq_one_letter_code
_entity_poly.pdbx_strand_id
1 'polypeptide(L)'
;DPVKKSCIHAEIIERDSVEYILKGRKKFGVTGFAYALSPEISEDCSKSGETSVVDSAGRVGKSGRKMATYYEKIATQHMEKFYTERRDLYHKPFSKVERLEDISGEDIIYFSICYEEEVLRPFYEYLKKDERLNLNFYKDVYGDGLWYLEISHKNASKYYGIQKLRKLLHPAAITGMGDNLNDIPLFEACDRSCAVGNAHKEVKERADYILDTNLNAGVVKFLEKEMK
;
A
#
# COMPACT_ATOMS: atom_id res chain seq x y z
N ASP A 1 -9.03 -6.94 9.30
CA ASP A 1 -9.45 -8.16 9.99
C ASP A 1 -9.89 -9.19 8.94
N PRO A 2 -9.13 -10.27 8.72
CA PRO A 2 -9.44 -11.25 7.67
C PRO A 2 -10.70 -12.08 7.99
N VAL A 3 -11.06 -12.25 9.25
CA VAL A 3 -12.25 -12.99 9.67
C VAL A 3 -13.52 -12.16 9.44
N LYS A 4 -13.47 -10.89 9.84
CA LYS A 4 -14.59 -9.96 9.65
C LYS A 4 -14.60 -9.33 8.26
N LYS A 5 -13.56 -9.57 7.43
CA LYS A 5 -13.35 -8.94 6.10
C LYS A 5 -13.49 -7.41 6.15
N SER A 6 -13.04 -6.79 7.24
CA SER A 6 -13.15 -5.36 7.49
C SER A 6 -11.80 -4.69 7.57
N CYS A 7 -11.71 -3.45 7.11
CA CYS A 7 -10.52 -2.61 7.28
C CYS A 7 -10.45 -2.17 8.75
N ILE A 8 -9.35 -2.45 9.43
CA ILE A 8 -9.12 -2.05 10.83
C ILE A 8 -8.62 -0.61 10.90
N HIS A 9 -7.74 -0.25 9.98
CA HIS A 9 -7.14 1.08 9.90
C HIS A 9 -6.68 1.36 8.47
N ALA A 10 -6.78 2.61 8.05
CA ALA A 10 -6.20 3.11 6.81
C ALA A 10 -5.75 4.56 6.99
N GLU A 11 -4.65 4.90 6.37
CA GLU A 11 -4.20 6.29 6.22
C GLU A 11 -4.76 6.82 4.90
N ILE A 12 -5.59 7.86 5.00
CA ILE A 12 -6.26 8.49 3.85
C ILE A 12 -5.43 9.70 3.43
N ILE A 13 -5.20 9.85 2.14
CA ILE A 13 -4.54 11.04 1.58
C ILE A 13 -5.47 12.22 1.74
N GLU A 14 -4.98 13.35 2.27
CA GLU A 14 -5.76 14.57 2.44
C GLU A 14 -6.30 15.07 1.10
N ARG A 15 -7.50 15.63 1.09
CA ARG A 15 -8.22 16.04 -0.13
C ARG A 15 -7.42 17.01 -0.99
N ASP A 16 -6.80 18.00 -0.40
CA ASP A 16 -5.95 18.97 -1.12
C ASP A 16 -4.69 18.32 -1.71
N SER A 17 -4.12 17.29 -1.05
CA SER A 17 -3.05 16.46 -1.63
C SER A 17 -3.56 15.61 -2.79
N VAL A 18 -4.78 15.04 -2.69
CA VAL A 18 -5.41 14.32 -3.81
C VAL A 18 -5.60 15.26 -5.01
N GLU A 19 -6.14 16.47 -4.80
CA GLU A 19 -6.29 17.48 -5.86
C GLU A 19 -4.94 17.86 -6.47
N TYR A 20 -3.90 18.00 -5.64
CA TYR A 20 -2.54 18.29 -6.08
C TYR A 20 -1.98 17.16 -6.95
N ILE A 21 -2.17 15.89 -6.56
CA ILE A 21 -1.79 14.71 -7.34
C ILE A 21 -2.53 14.69 -8.69
N LEU A 22 -3.84 14.86 -8.68
CA LEU A 22 -4.68 14.85 -9.88
C LEU A 22 -4.30 15.97 -10.87
N LYS A 23 -4.05 17.18 -10.36
CA LYS A 23 -3.56 18.32 -11.17
C LYS A 23 -2.19 18.03 -11.77
N GLY A 24 -1.27 17.48 -10.98
CA GLY A 24 0.07 17.08 -11.45
C GLY A 24 -0.02 15.98 -12.51
N ARG A 25 -0.77 14.93 -12.27
CA ARG A 25 -1.02 13.85 -13.23
C ARG A 25 -1.44 14.38 -14.61
N LYS A 26 -2.40 15.30 -14.61
CA LYS A 26 -2.89 15.94 -15.85
C LYS A 26 -1.81 16.79 -16.51
N LYS A 27 -1.04 17.56 -15.75
CA LYS A 27 0.05 18.40 -16.24
C LYS A 27 1.15 17.58 -16.93
N PHE A 28 1.50 16.42 -16.38
CA PHE A 28 2.57 15.56 -16.90
C PHE A 28 2.06 14.46 -17.84
N GLY A 29 0.74 14.40 -18.11
CA GLY A 29 0.15 13.45 -19.07
C GLY A 29 0.19 11.99 -18.63
N VAL A 30 0.29 11.73 -17.32
CA VAL A 30 0.34 10.38 -16.77
C VAL A 30 -1.00 9.94 -16.21
N THR A 31 -1.27 8.63 -16.21
CA THR A 31 -2.44 8.03 -15.59
C THR A 31 -2.05 6.72 -14.89
N GLY A 32 -2.96 6.19 -14.09
CA GLY A 32 -2.71 4.97 -13.32
C GLY A 32 -3.98 4.52 -12.61
N PHE A 33 -3.77 3.74 -11.56
CA PHE A 33 -4.84 3.24 -10.71
C PHE A 33 -4.89 4.05 -9.41
N ALA A 34 -6.11 4.40 -9.00
CA ALA A 34 -6.39 5.02 -7.70
C ALA A 34 -7.16 4.03 -6.83
N TYR A 35 -6.74 3.88 -5.59
CA TYR A 35 -7.37 2.99 -4.63
C TYR A 35 -8.05 3.82 -3.55
N ALA A 36 -9.33 3.54 -3.31
CA ALA A 36 -10.14 4.24 -2.33
C ALA A 36 -10.84 3.26 -1.39
N LEU A 37 -11.22 3.76 -0.23
CA LEU A 37 -12.11 3.07 0.68
C LEU A 37 -13.54 3.57 0.46
N SER A 38 -14.35 2.77 -0.22
CA SER A 38 -15.78 3.02 -0.37
C SER A 38 -16.55 2.60 0.88
N PRO A 39 -17.58 3.37 1.29
CA PRO A 39 -18.50 2.86 2.31
C PRO A 39 -19.20 1.61 1.77
N GLU A 40 -19.35 0.58 2.60
CA GLU A 40 -20.25 -0.53 2.25
C GLU A 40 -21.65 0.05 2.05
N ILE A 41 -22.19 -0.12 0.85
CA ILE A 41 -23.64 -0.03 0.63
C ILE A 41 -24.19 -1.34 1.21
N SER A 42 -24.61 -1.31 2.49
CA SER A 42 -25.32 -2.43 3.09
C SER A 42 -26.72 -2.45 2.50
N GLU A 43 -27.02 -3.43 1.70
CA GLU A 43 -28.42 -3.71 1.27
C GLU A 43 -29.30 -4.15 2.45
N ASP A 44 -28.75 -4.32 3.66
CA ASP A 44 -29.53 -4.74 4.82
C ASP A 44 -29.01 -4.13 6.13
N CYS A 45 -29.62 -3.04 6.57
CA CYS A 45 -29.27 -2.26 7.75
C CYS A 45 -29.78 -2.87 9.09
N SER A 46 -30.12 -4.15 9.17
CA SER A 46 -30.79 -4.69 10.35
C SER A 46 -30.01 -5.66 11.24
N LYS A 47 -28.77 -6.03 10.90
CA LYS A 47 -28.01 -7.00 11.72
C LYS A 47 -26.50 -6.79 11.67
N SER A 48 -25.95 -5.84 12.42
CA SER A 48 -24.58 -6.03 12.97
C SER A 48 -24.22 -4.93 13.96
N GLY A 49 -23.60 -5.33 15.08
CA GLY A 49 -23.05 -4.42 16.07
C GLY A 49 -21.94 -3.55 15.46
N GLU A 50 -22.15 -2.24 15.49
CA GLU A 50 -21.27 -1.24 14.90
C GLU A 50 -19.94 -1.15 15.69
N THR A 51 -18.83 -1.52 15.08
CA THR A 51 -17.50 -1.12 15.55
C THR A 51 -17.05 0.10 14.72
N SER A 52 -16.95 1.24 15.35
CA SER A 52 -16.45 2.47 14.72
C SER A 52 -14.92 2.41 14.59
N VAL A 53 -14.40 2.72 13.40
CA VAL A 53 -12.97 2.90 13.14
C VAL A 53 -12.69 4.39 13.11
N VAL A 54 -11.69 4.84 13.88
CA VAL A 54 -11.29 6.26 13.92
C VAL A 54 -10.02 6.42 13.08
N ASP A 55 -10.02 7.31 12.08
CA ASP A 55 -8.83 7.64 11.29
C ASP A 55 -7.88 8.59 12.05
N SER A 56 -6.72 8.88 11.47
CA SER A 56 -5.72 9.79 12.04
C SER A 56 -6.21 11.25 12.20
N ALA A 57 -7.29 11.62 11.52
CA ALA A 57 -7.94 12.93 11.62
C ALA A 57 -9.12 12.92 12.62
N GLY A 58 -9.33 11.83 13.38
CA GLY A 58 -10.44 11.71 14.35
C GLY A 58 -11.81 11.44 13.71
N ARG A 59 -11.87 11.11 12.42
CA ARG A 59 -13.11 10.80 11.73
C ARG A 59 -13.54 9.37 12.04
N VAL A 60 -14.76 9.19 12.53
CA VAL A 60 -15.35 7.88 12.82
C VAL A 60 -15.89 7.29 11.52
N GLY A 61 -15.24 6.22 11.02
CA GLY A 61 -15.70 5.44 9.89
C GLY A 61 -16.47 4.20 10.32
N LYS A 62 -17.45 3.77 9.53
CA LYS A 62 -18.17 2.52 9.77
C LYS A 62 -17.25 1.33 9.46
N SER A 63 -17.28 0.31 10.32
CA SER A 63 -16.70 -1.00 10.06
C SER A 63 -17.36 -1.61 8.83
N GLY A 64 -16.55 -2.03 7.84
CA GLY A 64 -17.11 -2.65 6.63
C GLY A 64 -16.71 -1.99 5.30
N ARG A 65 -15.79 -1.01 5.30
CA ARG A 65 -15.32 -0.38 4.06
C ARG A 65 -14.61 -1.37 3.16
N LYS A 66 -15.03 -1.41 1.90
CA LYS A 66 -14.36 -2.19 0.84
C LYS A 66 -13.38 -1.30 0.07
N MET A 67 -12.30 -1.91 -0.37
CA MET A 67 -11.36 -1.24 -1.26
C MET A 67 -11.90 -1.25 -2.69
N ALA A 68 -12.05 -0.06 -3.28
CA ALA A 68 -12.34 0.14 -4.69
C ALA A 68 -11.07 0.53 -5.44
N THR A 69 -10.95 0.10 -6.70
CA THR A 69 -9.84 0.48 -7.58
C THR A 69 -10.41 1.18 -8.80
N TYR A 70 -10.01 2.42 -9.00
CA TYR A 70 -10.49 3.28 -10.08
C TYR A 70 -9.41 3.49 -11.14
N TYR A 71 -9.83 3.62 -12.40
CA TYR A 71 -8.97 4.00 -13.51
C TYR A 71 -9.77 4.79 -14.56
N GLU A 72 -9.10 5.70 -15.26
CA GLU A 72 -9.71 6.50 -16.34
C GLU A 72 -9.54 5.80 -17.69
N LYS A 73 -8.30 5.41 -18.00
CA LYS A 73 -7.95 4.69 -19.21
C LYS A 73 -6.75 3.77 -18.97
N ILE A 74 -6.67 2.73 -19.75
CA ILE A 74 -5.48 1.90 -19.86
C ILE A 74 -4.57 2.57 -20.90
N ALA A 75 -3.45 3.14 -20.48
CA ALA A 75 -2.60 3.98 -21.32
C ALA A 75 -1.35 3.27 -21.83
N THR A 76 -0.94 2.19 -21.18
CA THR A 76 0.27 1.44 -21.53
C THR A 76 -0.01 -0.06 -21.57
N GLN A 77 0.81 -0.80 -22.31
CA GLN A 77 0.73 -2.27 -22.35
C GLN A 77 0.96 -2.87 -20.95
N HIS A 78 1.79 -2.24 -20.13
CA HIS A 78 2.03 -2.68 -18.76
C HIS A 78 0.77 -2.51 -17.88
N MET A 79 0.05 -1.40 -18.00
CA MET A 79 -1.24 -1.21 -17.33
C MET A 79 -2.26 -2.26 -17.77
N GLU A 80 -2.31 -2.59 -19.07
CA GLU A 80 -3.18 -3.64 -19.60
C GLU A 80 -2.88 -5.00 -18.97
N LYS A 81 -1.60 -5.38 -18.94
CA LYS A 81 -1.15 -6.63 -18.31
C LYS A 81 -1.51 -6.67 -16.83
N PHE A 82 -1.22 -5.59 -16.09
CA PHE A 82 -1.56 -5.47 -14.67
C PHE A 82 -3.07 -5.58 -14.43
N TYR A 83 -3.87 -4.85 -15.21
CA TYR A 83 -5.32 -4.85 -15.13
C TYR A 83 -5.90 -6.25 -15.40
N THR A 84 -5.49 -6.87 -16.50
CA THR A 84 -5.99 -8.20 -16.93
C THR A 84 -5.63 -9.26 -15.91
N GLU A 85 -4.38 -9.32 -15.47
CA GLU A 85 -3.95 -10.27 -14.45
C GLU A 85 -4.75 -10.12 -13.15
N ARG A 86 -4.90 -8.91 -12.65
CA ARG A 86 -5.60 -8.65 -11.39
C ARG A 86 -7.10 -8.90 -11.47
N ARG A 87 -7.72 -8.61 -12.62
CA ARG A 87 -9.13 -8.88 -12.87
C ARG A 87 -9.38 -10.38 -13.02
N ASP A 88 -8.61 -11.07 -13.84
CA ASP A 88 -8.90 -12.44 -14.28
C ASP A 88 -8.39 -13.50 -13.28
N LEU A 89 -7.20 -13.33 -12.71
CA LEU A 89 -6.65 -14.29 -11.75
C LEU A 89 -7.06 -14.01 -10.31
N TYR A 90 -7.13 -12.72 -9.92
CA TYR A 90 -7.40 -12.34 -8.53
C TYR A 90 -8.81 -11.82 -8.31
N HIS A 91 -9.63 -11.74 -9.35
CA HIS A 91 -11.01 -11.25 -9.31
C HIS A 91 -11.15 -9.89 -8.61
N LYS A 92 -10.13 -9.01 -8.77
CA LYS A 92 -10.17 -7.67 -8.19
C LYS A 92 -11.17 -6.80 -8.94
N PRO A 93 -12.07 -6.11 -8.23
CA PRO A 93 -12.99 -5.18 -8.86
C PRO A 93 -12.23 -3.91 -9.32
N PHE A 94 -12.43 -3.54 -10.57
CA PHE A 94 -11.98 -2.27 -11.13
C PHE A 94 -13.17 -1.47 -11.63
N SER A 95 -13.21 -0.19 -11.30
CA SER A 95 -14.25 0.74 -11.73
C SER A 95 -13.66 1.76 -12.69
N LYS A 96 -14.13 1.74 -13.94
CA LYS A 96 -13.76 2.76 -14.91
C LYS A 96 -14.55 4.05 -14.63
N VAL A 97 -13.83 5.17 -14.59
CA VAL A 97 -14.42 6.53 -14.46
C VAL A 97 -14.12 7.34 -15.72
N GLU A 98 -14.89 8.40 -15.98
CA GLU A 98 -14.61 9.29 -17.11
C GLU A 98 -13.32 10.07 -16.89
N ARG A 99 -13.11 10.56 -15.66
CA ARG A 99 -11.93 11.29 -15.23
C ARG A 99 -11.59 10.87 -13.80
N LEU A 100 -10.30 10.73 -13.49
CA LEU A 100 -9.89 10.45 -12.11
C LEU A 100 -10.23 11.61 -11.15
N GLU A 101 -10.43 12.81 -11.64
CA GLU A 101 -10.93 13.95 -10.83
C GLU A 101 -12.33 13.70 -10.24
N ASP A 102 -13.13 12.84 -10.86
CA ASP A 102 -14.51 12.56 -10.42
C ASP A 102 -14.52 11.77 -9.08
N ILE A 103 -13.39 11.15 -8.69
CA ILE A 103 -13.25 10.46 -7.40
C ILE A 103 -12.54 11.30 -6.32
N SER A 104 -12.33 12.60 -6.53
CA SER A 104 -11.65 13.46 -5.54
C SER A 104 -12.36 13.56 -4.19
N GLY A 105 -13.66 13.25 -4.16
CA GLY A 105 -14.48 13.17 -2.95
C GLY A 105 -14.38 11.85 -2.18
N GLU A 106 -13.77 10.80 -2.78
CA GLU A 106 -13.58 9.51 -2.15
C GLU A 106 -12.42 9.53 -1.14
N ASP A 107 -12.42 8.58 -0.22
CA ASP A 107 -11.30 8.38 0.73
C ASP A 107 -10.14 7.64 0.05
N ILE A 108 -9.33 8.39 -0.70
CA ILE A 108 -8.20 7.85 -1.46
C ILE A 108 -7.07 7.46 -0.51
N ILE A 109 -6.58 6.23 -0.66
CA ILE A 109 -5.48 5.68 0.17
C ILE A 109 -4.18 5.51 -0.61
N TYR A 110 -4.26 5.37 -1.95
CA TYR A 110 -3.10 4.98 -2.74
C TYR A 110 -3.29 5.26 -4.23
N PHE A 111 -2.21 5.68 -4.90
CA PHE A 111 -2.10 5.69 -6.35
C PHE A 111 -0.94 4.81 -6.80
N SER A 112 -1.11 4.10 -7.91
CA SER A 112 -0.07 3.32 -8.58
C SER A 112 0.01 3.74 -10.05
N ILE A 113 1.17 4.24 -10.45
CA ILE A 113 1.41 4.79 -11.78
C ILE A 113 2.70 4.16 -12.31
N CYS A 114 2.69 3.70 -13.58
CA CYS A 114 3.81 3.00 -14.17
C CYS A 114 4.07 3.50 -15.59
N TYR A 115 5.28 4.00 -15.84
CA TYR A 115 5.78 4.50 -17.12
C TYR A 115 7.31 4.35 -17.20
N GLU A 116 7.89 4.80 -18.30
CA GLU A 116 9.32 5.03 -18.45
C GLU A 116 9.80 6.08 -17.42
N GLU A 117 11.06 5.99 -17.00
CA GLU A 117 11.62 6.88 -15.99
C GLU A 117 11.51 8.35 -16.39
N GLU A 118 11.82 8.65 -17.64
CA GLU A 118 11.83 10.01 -18.19
C GLU A 118 10.46 10.67 -18.14
N VAL A 119 9.39 9.87 -18.22
CA VAL A 119 8.00 10.34 -18.13
C VAL A 119 7.59 10.55 -16.66
N LEU A 120 7.95 9.61 -15.78
CA LEU A 120 7.54 9.67 -14.37
C LEU A 120 8.37 10.60 -13.51
N ARG A 121 9.67 10.75 -13.77
CA ARG A 121 10.59 11.53 -12.93
C ARG A 121 10.15 12.99 -12.76
N PRO A 122 9.73 13.73 -13.79
CA PRO A 122 9.24 15.10 -13.62
C PRO A 122 7.98 15.17 -12.71
N PHE A 123 7.11 14.18 -12.78
CA PHE A 123 5.92 14.11 -11.90
C PHE A 123 6.30 13.76 -10.47
N TYR A 124 7.21 12.82 -10.26
CA TYR A 124 7.78 12.50 -8.95
C TYR A 124 8.40 13.75 -8.30
N GLU A 125 9.26 14.50 -9.01
CA GLU A 125 9.89 15.73 -8.49
C GLU A 125 8.85 16.82 -8.18
N TYR A 126 7.77 16.88 -8.93
CA TYR A 126 6.65 17.79 -8.64
C TYR A 126 5.98 17.40 -7.32
N LEU A 127 5.70 16.12 -7.09
CA LEU A 127 5.00 15.63 -5.91
C LEU A 127 5.82 15.73 -4.62
N LYS A 128 7.14 15.69 -4.68
CA LYS A 128 8.04 15.85 -3.51
C LYS A 128 7.84 17.15 -2.74
N LYS A 129 7.16 18.13 -3.31
CA LYS A 129 6.84 19.40 -2.65
C LYS A 129 5.72 19.27 -1.61
N ASP A 130 4.94 18.20 -1.65
CA ASP A 130 3.94 17.91 -0.62
C ASP A 130 4.49 16.88 0.38
N GLU A 131 4.98 17.36 1.52
CA GLU A 131 5.61 16.56 2.58
C GLU A 131 4.63 15.62 3.31
N ARG A 132 3.34 15.71 2.99
CA ARG A 132 2.31 14.81 3.53
C ARG A 132 2.23 13.50 2.74
N LEU A 133 2.90 13.43 1.59
CA LEU A 133 2.93 12.26 0.73
C LEU A 133 4.14 11.37 1.05
N ASN A 134 3.90 10.07 1.01
CA ASN A 134 4.94 9.03 0.91
C ASN A 134 5.02 8.60 -0.55
N LEU A 135 6.21 8.75 -1.14
CA LEU A 135 6.47 8.50 -2.55
C LEU A 135 7.50 7.38 -2.70
N ASN A 136 7.07 6.24 -3.22
CA ASN A 136 7.96 5.16 -3.59
C ASN A 136 8.20 5.23 -5.11
N PHE A 137 9.43 5.55 -5.52
CA PHE A 137 9.83 5.65 -6.92
C PHE A 137 10.94 4.64 -7.20
N TYR A 138 10.62 3.59 -7.94
CA TYR A 138 11.54 2.46 -8.15
C TYR A 138 11.35 1.81 -9.52
N LYS A 139 12.43 1.18 -10.00
CA LYS A 139 12.42 0.41 -11.23
C LYS A 139 11.82 -0.98 -10.99
N ASP A 140 10.93 -1.42 -11.88
CA ASP A 140 10.43 -2.79 -11.88
C ASP A 140 11.56 -3.76 -12.24
N VAL A 141 11.90 -4.63 -11.30
CA VAL A 141 12.97 -5.64 -11.47
C VAL A 141 12.49 -6.94 -12.12
N TYR A 142 11.17 -7.13 -12.21
CA TYR A 142 10.53 -8.33 -12.77
C TYR A 142 9.85 -8.10 -14.12
N GLY A 143 9.82 -6.87 -14.61
CA GLY A 143 9.10 -6.45 -15.82
C GLY A 143 9.99 -5.82 -16.87
N ASP A 144 9.38 -5.05 -17.77
CA ASP A 144 9.99 -4.48 -18.97
C ASP A 144 10.91 -3.26 -18.71
N GLY A 145 11.41 -3.10 -17.48
CA GLY A 145 12.31 -2.02 -17.12
C GLY A 145 11.63 -0.67 -16.87
N LEU A 146 10.31 -0.67 -16.78
CA LEU A 146 9.52 0.51 -16.41
C LEU A 146 9.73 0.89 -14.95
N TRP A 147 9.29 2.09 -14.60
CA TRP A 147 9.34 2.62 -13.26
C TRP A 147 7.95 2.74 -12.67
N TYR A 148 7.84 2.41 -11.41
CA TYR A 148 6.65 2.65 -10.61
C TYR A 148 6.80 3.94 -9.79
N LEU A 149 5.70 4.67 -9.72
CA LEU A 149 5.48 5.72 -8.74
C LEU A 149 4.24 5.36 -7.92
N GLU A 150 4.49 5.02 -6.68
CA GLU A 150 3.46 4.73 -5.70
C GLU A 150 3.31 5.92 -4.76
N ILE A 151 2.08 6.38 -4.57
CA ILE A 151 1.77 7.58 -3.79
C ILE A 151 0.78 7.20 -2.70
N SER A 152 1.11 7.50 -1.46
CA SER A 152 0.27 7.26 -0.30
C SER A 152 0.43 8.38 0.73
N HIS A 153 -0.37 8.35 1.79
CA HIS A 153 -0.17 9.25 2.93
C HIS A 153 1.18 8.96 3.61
N LYS A 154 1.88 9.98 4.12
CA LYS A 154 3.21 9.85 4.75
C LYS A 154 3.29 8.80 5.86
N ASN A 155 2.19 8.58 6.58
CA ASN A 155 2.11 7.59 7.64
C ASN A 155 1.71 6.18 7.13
N ALA A 156 1.47 6.01 5.82
CA ALA A 156 1.17 4.71 5.22
C ALA A 156 2.48 3.94 4.96
N SER A 157 3.12 3.51 6.02
CA SER A 157 4.34 2.70 5.96
C SER A 157 4.25 1.48 6.87
N LYS A 158 5.12 0.49 6.64
CA LYS A 158 5.23 -0.70 7.50
C LYS A 158 5.54 -0.32 8.95
N TYR A 159 6.31 0.73 9.19
CA TYR A 159 6.58 1.27 10.52
C TYR A 159 5.28 1.65 11.25
N TYR A 160 4.50 2.55 10.68
CA TYR A 160 3.26 3.01 11.30
C TYR A 160 2.22 1.90 11.42
N GLY A 161 2.17 0.96 10.46
CA GLY A 161 1.33 -0.24 10.53
C GLY A 161 1.62 -1.07 11.77
N ILE A 162 2.90 -1.35 12.05
CA ILE A 162 3.33 -2.08 13.25
C ILE A 162 3.02 -1.29 14.52
N GLN A 163 3.25 0.03 14.54
CA GLN A 163 2.90 0.86 15.71
C GLN A 163 1.38 0.82 16.02
N LYS A 164 0.53 0.76 15.00
CA LYS A 164 -0.93 0.60 15.18
C LYS A 164 -1.28 -0.79 15.70
N LEU A 165 -0.69 -1.85 15.12
CA LEU A 165 -0.90 -3.22 15.59
C LEU A 165 -0.43 -3.40 17.03
N ARG A 166 0.71 -2.83 17.42
CA ARG A 166 1.23 -2.85 18.78
C ARG A 166 0.23 -2.24 19.77
N LYS A 167 -0.38 -1.09 19.41
CA LYS A 167 -1.41 -0.43 20.22
C LYS A 167 -2.73 -1.22 20.31
N LEU A 168 -3.06 -1.97 19.26
CA LEU A 168 -4.31 -2.72 19.19
C LEU A 168 -4.23 -4.07 19.90
N LEU A 169 -3.10 -4.79 19.72
CA LEU A 169 -2.95 -6.18 20.12
C LEU A 169 -2.17 -6.36 21.43
N HIS A 170 -1.46 -5.30 21.88
CA HIS A 170 -0.59 -5.33 23.06
C HIS A 170 0.34 -6.56 23.12
N PRO A 171 1.05 -6.92 22.02
CA PRO A 171 1.90 -8.11 22.02
C PRO A 171 3.11 -7.92 22.96
N ALA A 172 3.59 -9.02 23.54
CA ALA A 172 4.79 -9.01 24.37
C ALA A 172 6.05 -8.66 23.56
N ALA A 173 6.13 -9.14 22.33
CA ALA A 173 7.18 -8.81 21.37
C ALA A 173 6.69 -8.96 19.92
N ILE A 174 7.33 -8.25 19.00
CA ILE A 174 7.06 -8.31 17.56
C ILE A 174 8.37 -8.65 16.84
N THR A 175 8.34 -9.68 16.01
CA THR A 175 9.45 -10.03 15.11
C THR A 175 9.07 -9.67 13.68
N GLY A 176 9.84 -8.79 13.04
CA GLY A 176 9.71 -8.42 11.63
C GLY A 176 10.56 -9.29 10.74
N MET A 177 10.03 -9.74 9.61
CA MET A 177 10.78 -10.50 8.61
C MET A 177 10.67 -9.81 7.26
N GLY A 178 11.78 -9.70 6.52
CA GLY A 178 11.82 -8.96 5.27
C GLY A 178 12.96 -9.35 4.34
N ASP A 179 12.88 -8.87 3.10
CA ASP A 179 13.85 -9.16 2.04
C ASP A 179 14.27 -7.93 1.23
N ASN A 180 13.51 -6.84 1.27
CA ASN A 180 13.75 -5.70 0.39
C ASN A 180 13.79 -4.37 1.17
N LEU A 181 14.26 -3.30 0.54
CA LEU A 181 14.48 -1.97 1.14
C LEU A 181 13.21 -1.39 1.79
N ASN A 182 12.03 -1.71 1.28
CA ASN A 182 10.76 -1.31 1.86
C ASN A 182 10.42 -2.02 3.20
N ASP A 183 11.25 -2.99 3.63
CA ASP A 183 11.14 -3.68 4.92
C ASP A 183 11.99 -3.02 6.02
N ILE A 184 12.88 -2.11 5.68
CA ILE A 184 13.69 -1.38 6.66
C ILE A 184 12.80 -0.66 7.70
N PRO A 185 11.74 0.08 7.31
CA PRO A 185 10.82 0.67 8.28
C PRO A 185 10.06 -0.36 9.14
N LEU A 186 9.85 -1.60 8.64
CA LEU A 186 9.30 -2.69 9.44
C LEU A 186 10.28 -3.09 10.56
N PHE A 187 11.56 -3.25 10.22
CA PHE A 187 12.60 -3.62 11.18
C PHE A 187 12.74 -2.59 12.30
N GLU A 188 12.71 -1.30 11.95
CA GLU A 188 12.75 -0.19 12.92
C GLU A 188 11.56 -0.17 13.89
N ALA A 189 10.44 -0.76 13.52
CA ALA A 189 9.23 -0.82 14.36
C ALA A 189 9.11 -2.08 15.21
N CYS A 190 9.92 -3.10 14.94
CA CYS A 190 9.87 -4.40 15.60
C CYS A 190 10.88 -4.49 16.75
N ASP A 191 10.67 -5.46 17.65
CA ASP A 191 11.61 -5.76 18.75
C ASP A 191 12.76 -6.66 18.29
N ARG A 192 12.52 -7.43 17.21
CA ARG A 192 13.51 -8.25 16.52
C ARG A 192 13.29 -8.17 15.01
N SER A 193 14.36 -8.11 14.26
CA SER A 193 14.38 -8.04 12.81
C SER A 193 15.12 -9.21 12.19
N CYS A 194 14.53 -9.85 11.18
CA CYS A 194 15.08 -11.01 10.49
C CYS A 194 15.09 -10.78 8.98
N ALA A 195 16.26 -10.83 8.35
CA ALA A 195 16.40 -10.83 6.89
C ALA A 195 16.52 -12.25 6.36
N VAL A 196 15.82 -12.59 5.28
CA VAL A 196 16.06 -13.88 4.59
C VAL A 196 17.42 -13.86 3.87
N GLY A 197 18.06 -15.03 3.68
CA GLY A 197 19.40 -15.14 3.13
C GLY A 197 19.59 -14.53 1.73
N ASN A 198 18.53 -14.48 0.93
CA ASN A 198 18.50 -13.82 -0.39
C ASN A 198 18.02 -12.36 -0.35
N ALA A 199 17.88 -11.76 0.82
CA ALA A 199 17.49 -10.35 0.97
C ALA A 199 18.54 -9.40 0.40
N HIS A 200 18.12 -8.16 0.09
CA HIS A 200 18.98 -7.07 -0.32
C HIS A 200 20.11 -6.85 0.71
N LYS A 201 21.32 -6.51 0.25
CA LYS A 201 22.49 -6.35 1.11
C LYS A 201 22.23 -5.39 2.29
N GLU A 202 21.68 -4.22 2.00
CA GLU A 202 21.39 -3.20 3.02
C GLU A 202 20.35 -3.68 4.05
N VAL A 203 19.38 -4.50 3.65
CA VAL A 203 18.38 -5.10 4.55
C VAL A 203 19.05 -6.08 5.51
N LYS A 204 19.96 -6.92 4.99
CA LYS A 204 20.76 -7.85 5.82
C LYS A 204 21.67 -7.13 6.81
N GLU A 205 22.24 -6.00 6.43
CA GLU A 205 23.09 -5.16 7.29
C GLU A 205 22.31 -4.51 8.46
N ARG A 206 20.99 -4.36 8.32
CA ARG A 206 20.11 -3.75 9.34
C ARG A 206 19.33 -4.77 10.17
N ALA A 207 19.40 -6.05 9.81
CA ALA A 207 18.68 -7.11 10.52
C ALA A 207 19.48 -7.62 11.70
N ASP A 208 18.79 -7.97 12.81
CA ASP A 208 19.41 -8.65 13.97
C ASP A 208 19.79 -10.08 13.62
N TYR A 209 19.03 -10.74 12.73
CA TYR A 209 19.25 -12.12 12.32
C TYR A 209 19.18 -12.28 10.82
N ILE A 210 20.08 -13.12 10.27
CA ILE A 210 20.00 -13.57 8.88
C ILE A 210 19.53 -15.01 8.89
N LEU A 211 18.37 -15.25 8.28
CA LEU A 211 17.77 -16.57 8.15
C LEU A 211 18.31 -17.31 6.93
N ASP A 212 17.90 -18.57 6.74
CA ASP A 212 18.11 -19.27 5.47
C ASP A 212 17.29 -18.57 4.35
N THR A 213 17.53 -18.94 3.08
CA THR A 213 16.85 -18.33 1.95
C THR A 213 15.36 -18.69 1.93
N ASN A 214 14.57 -17.91 1.19
CA ASN A 214 13.15 -18.21 0.95
C ASN A 214 12.99 -19.59 0.23
N LEU A 215 13.90 -19.95 -0.67
CA LEU A 215 13.90 -21.25 -1.35
C LEU A 215 14.12 -22.42 -0.37
N ASN A 216 14.83 -22.19 0.70
CA ASN A 216 15.11 -23.16 1.75
C ASN A 216 14.15 -23.05 2.94
N ALA A 217 13.01 -22.38 2.77
CA ALA A 217 11.99 -22.17 3.81
C ALA A 217 12.55 -21.52 5.10
N GLY A 218 13.44 -20.53 4.97
CA GLY A 218 14.16 -19.91 6.09
C GLY A 218 13.24 -19.37 7.18
N VAL A 219 12.14 -18.71 6.80
CA VAL A 219 11.12 -18.19 7.74
C VAL A 219 10.44 -19.32 8.51
N VAL A 220 10.04 -20.39 7.82
CA VAL A 220 9.38 -21.54 8.46
C VAL A 220 10.29 -22.20 9.48
N LYS A 221 11.53 -22.50 9.12
CA LYS A 221 12.53 -23.08 10.02
C LYS A 221 12.77 -22.23 11.27
N PHE A 222 12.80 -20.91 11.10
CA PHE A 222 12.94 -19.98 12.23
C PHE A 222 11.72 -20.06 13.16
N LEU A 223 10.52 -20.00 12.62
CA LEU A 223 9.29 -20.10 13.42
C LEU A 223 9.17 -21.43 14.16
N GLU A 224 9.49 -22.55 13.52
CA GLU A 224 9.50 -23.89 14.16
C GLU A 224 10.48 -23.97 15.34
N LYS A 225 11.60 -23.23 15.27
CA LYS A 225 12.59 -23.17 16.37
C LYS A 225 12.11 -22.30 17.53
N GLU A 226 11.45 -21.17 17.24
CA GLU A 226 10.93 -20.23 18.26
C GLU A 226 9.69 -20.76 18.99
N MET A 227 8.93 -21.67 18.38
CA MET A 227 7.71 -22.25 18.95
C MET A 227 7.97 -23.50 19.82
N LYS A 228 9.21 -23.98 19.92
CA LYS A 228 9.63 -25.08 20.82
C LYS A 228 10.10 -24.54 22.15
#